data_bf0376a477631ef63a927a581329a21b
#
_entry.id   bf0376a477631ef63a927a581329a21b
#
_cell.length_a   1.000
_cell.length_b   1.000
_cell.length_c   1.000
_cell.angle_alpha   90.00
_cell.angle_beta   90.00
_cell.angle_gamma   90.00
#
_symmetry.space_group_name_H-M   'P 1'
#
loop_
_entity.id
_entity.type
_entity.pdbx_description
1 polymer ?
#
loop_
_entity_poly.entity_id
_entity_poly.type
_entity_poly.pdbx_seq_one_letter_code
_entity_poly.pdbx_strand_id
1 'polypeptide(L)'
;MAQFLSKPFGMTPNGEKINEYIISNPGGLAVSVLNYGCIIKNIWVPTKSGPVDVVLGHDTYADYVKDFESSGSTCCGAFVGRYANRIENAVFNVGGKTYQLEANNGKNHLHGTFPRKLYEVKTFGDTLLLEAESPDGEDGFPGNLKISVRYILTEDNALRMDYRVSSDADTIINLTNHTYFNLDGGGDVLGQKLRIYASRYLEANNETCPTGNILPVAGTPMDFRAGKPIGRDIDTGFSQTTMVGGGYDHCFVIDRGRGASQSLCAWASSDKTGISMKVYTTQPGVQLYTGNFLQDCPAPGKGGVPMQKYGGFALETQHFPCSPSHPEFPSTALRAGKVFRANTTLRFFTGKQCGKL
;
A
#
# COMPACT_ATOMS: atom_id res chain seq x y z
N MET A 1 -22.67 -14.32 5.71
CA MET A 1 -21.31 -14.82 5.97
C MET A 1 -20.50 -14.76 4.71
N ALA A 2 -19.21 -14.44 4.78
CA ALA A 2 -18.31 -14.46 3.64
C ALA A 2 -18.17 -15.86 3.06
N GLN A 3 -17.98 -15.94 1.74
CA GLN A 3 -17.69 -17.18 1.03
C GLN A 3 -16.22 -17.18 0.61
N PHE A 4 -15.59 -18.36 0.66
CA PHE A 4 -14.21 -18.56 0.25
C PHE A 4 -14.12 -19.54 -0.92
N LEU A 5 -13.30 -19.20 -1.89
CA LEU A 5 -12.88 -20.07 -2.97
C LEU A 5 -11.36 -20.01 -3.06
N SER A 6 -10.70 -21.14 -3.31
CA SER A 6 -9.28 -21.14 -3.65
C SER A 6 -9.04 -21.87 -4.96
N LYS A 7 -8.08 -21.38 -5.73
CA LYS A 7 -7.64 -22.02 -6.97
C LYS A 7 -6.13 -21.89 -7.14
N PRO A 8 -5.48 -22.81 -7.88
CA PRO A 8 -4.06 -22.68 -8.22
C PRO A 8 -3.81 -21.39 -9.01
N PHE A 9 -2.71 -20.70 -8.72
CA PHE A 9 -2.28 -19.52 -9.45
C PHE A 9 -0.91 -19.71 -10.11
N GLY A 10 -0.03 -20.46 -9.48
CA GLY A 10 1.31 -20.73 -10.00
C GLY A 10 2.11 -21.66 -9.09
N MET A 11 3.40 -21.74 -9.37
CA MET A 11 4.35 -22.54 -8.61
C MET A 11 5.70 -21.82 -8.60
N THR A 12 6.35 -21.78 -7.43
CA THR A 12 7.72 -21.26 -7.35
C THR A 12 8.71 -22.21 -8.05
N PRO A 13 9.94 -21.75 -8.39
CA PRO A 13 10.98 -22.61 -8.92
C PRO A 13 11.30 -23.81 -8.02
N ASN A 14 11.09 -23.69 -6.72
CA ASN A 14 11.30 -24.76 -5.73
C ASN A 14 10.11 -25.72 -5.60
N GLY A 15 9.05 -25.56 -6.39
CA GLY A 15 7.88 -26.44 -6.40
C GLY A 15 6.83 -26.07 -5.33
N GLU A 16 6.92 -24.92 -4.69
CA GLU A 16 5.93 -24.46 -3.72
C GLU A 16 4.69 -23.89 -4.43
N LYS A 17 3.50 -24.25 -3.97
CA LYS A 17 2.24 -23.86 -4.61
C LYS A 17 1.84 -22.43 -4.26
N ILE A 18 1.54 -21.67 -5.30
CA ILE A 18 0.93 -20.35 -5.19
C ILE A 18 -0.54 -20.49 -5.50
N ASN A 19 -1.39 -20.06 -4.57
CA ASN A 19 -2.84 -20.12 -4.69
C ASN A 19 -3.43 -18.72 -4.64
N GLU A 20 -4.51 -18.55 -5.38
CA GLU A 20 -5.40 -17.40 -5.31
C GLU A 20 -6.58 -17.75 -4.40
N TYR A 21 -6.85 -16.90 -3.42
CA TYR A 21 -7.95 -17.02 -2.46
C TYR A 21 -8.95 -15.89 -2.72
N ILE A 22 -10.17 -16.23 -3.03
CA ILE A 22 -11.24 -15.25 -3.28
C ILE A 22 -12.19 -15.25 -2.10
N ILE A 23 -12.41 -14.07 -1.53
CA ILE A 23 -13.37 -13.83 -0.47
C ILE A 23 -14.48 -12.97 -1.05
N SER A 24 -15.74 -13.33 -0.85
CA SER A 24 -16.89 -12.53 -1.26
C SER A 24 -17.90 -12.39 -0.13
N ASN A 25 -18.58 -11.24 -0.07
CA ASN A 25 -19.63 -10.96 0.91
C ASN A 25 -21.02 -10.95 0.25
N PRO A 26 -22.12 -11.00 1.03
CA PRO A 26 -23.47 -10.89 0.50
C PRO A 26 -23.78 -9.58 -0.22
N GLY A 27 -23.02 -8.51 0.07
CA GLY A 27 -23.13 -7.20 -0.58
C GLY A 27 -22.54 -7.16 -2.01
N GLY A 28 -21.94 -8.28 -2.45
CA GLY A 28 -21.35 -8.42 -3.79
C GLY A 28 -19.93 -7.91 -3.95
N LEU A 29 -19.32 -7.39 -2.85
CA LEU A 29 -17.88 -7.10 -2.86
C LEU A 29 -17.10 -8.42 -2.83
N ALA A 30 -16.14 -8.57 -3.73
CA ALA A 30 -15.22 -9.72 -3.74
C ALA A 30 -13.77 -9.24 -3.81
N VAL A 31 -12.88 -9.95 -3.13
CA VAL A 31 -11.44 -9.66 -3.08
C VAL A 31 -10.67 -10.93 -3.35
N SER A 32 -9.67 -10.84 -4.21
CA SER A 32 -8.75 -11.94 -4.51
C SER A 32 -7.37 -11.62 -3.92
N VAL A 33 -6.81 -12.59 -3.20
CA VAL A 33 -5.53 -12.48 -2.51
C VAL A 33 -4.64 -13.67 -2.88
N LEU A 34 -3.37 -13.43 -3.14
CA LEU A 34 -2.37 -14.49 -3.33
C LEU A 34 -1.64 -14.78 -2.02
N ASN A 35 -1.29 -16.05 -1.79
CA ASN A 35 -0.38 -16.40 -0.70
C ASN A 35 1.09 -16.01 -0.97
N TYR A 36 1.41 -15.49 -2.13
CA TYR A 36 2.66 -14.86 -2.48
C TYR A 36 2.55 -13.35 -2.25
N GLY A 37 3.41 -12.79 -1.40
CA GLY A 37 3.42 -11.36 -1.06
C GLY A 37 2.14 -10.84 -0.40
N CYS A 38 1.21 -11.70 0.04
CA CYS A 38 -0.13 -11.30 0.48
C CYS A 38 -0.80 -10.34 -0.53
N ILE A 39 -0.56 -10.56 -1.83
CA ILE A 39 -0.96 -9.64 -2.90
C ILE A 39 -2.48 -9.57 -2.99
N ILE A 40 -3.04 -8.36 -2.89
CA ILE A 40 -4.41 -8.08 -3.32
C ILE A 40 -4.40 -8.00 -4.85
N LYS A 41 -4.84 -9.10 -5.49
CA LYS A 41 -4.85 -9.21 -6.96
C LYS A 41 -6.03 -8.52 -7.59
N ASN A 42 -7.23 -8.66 -6.99
CA ASN A 42 -8.46 -8.05 -7.48
C ASN A 42 -9.30 -7.52 -6.31
N ILE A 43 -10.03 -6.44 -6.57
CA ILE A 43 -11.15 -5.97 -5.74
C ILE A 43 -12.31 -5.69 -6.69
N TRP A 44 -13.30 -6.58 -6.74
CA TRP A 44 -14.50 -6.40 -7.55
C TRP A 44 -15.59 -5.70 -6.76
N VAL A 45 -15.83 -4.44 -7.11
CA VAL A 45 -16.88 -3.62 -6.49
C VAL A 45 -18.17 -3.77 -7.30
N PRO A 46 -19.29 -4.17 -6.67
CA PRO A 46 -20.55 -4.34 -7.38
C PRO A 46 -21.09 -2.98 -7.86
N THR A 47 -21.49 -2.89 -9.12
CA THR A 47 -22.18 -1.74 -9.70
C THR A 47 -23.46 -2.18 -10.40
N LYS A 48 -24.28 -1.22 -10.84
CA LYS A 48 -25.49 -1.52 -11.63
C LYS A 48 -25.19 -2.19 -12.96
N SER A 49 -24.02 -1.93 -13.52
CA SER A 49 -23.56 -2.47 -14.81
C SER A 49 -22.77 -3.77 -14.68
N GLY A 50 -22.65 -4.32 -13.48
CA GLY A 50 -21.80 -5.47 -13.15
C GLY A 50 -20.62 -5.07 -12.24
N PRO A 51 -19.85 -6.05 -11.74
CA PRO A 51 -18.71 -5.79 -10.89
C PRO A 51 -17.57 -5.13 -11.69
N VAL A 52 -16.90 -4.14 -11.06
CA VAL A 52 -15.71 -3.47 -11.59
C VAL A 52 -14.51 -3.85 -10.75
N ASP A 53 -13.45 -4.35 -11.37
CA ASP A 53 -12.16 -4.55 -10.71
C ASP A 53 -11.45 -3.19 -10.60
N VAL A 54 -11.28 -2.73 -9.38
CA VAL A 54 -10.78 -1.37 -9.09
C VAL A 54 -9.30 -1.32 -8.74
N VAL A 55 -8.54 -2.41 -9.00
CA VAL A 55 -7.11 -2.47 -8.68
C VAL A 55 -6.27 -2.98 -9.85
N LEU A 56 -5.04 -2.48 -9.96
CA LEU A 56 -4.06 -3.00 -10.89
C LEU A 56 -3.49 -4.34 -10.38
N GLY A 57 -2.83 -5.08 -11.26
CA GLY A 57 -2.17 -6.35 -10.95
C GLY A 57 -1.67 -7.03 -12.21
N HIS A 58 -1.19 -8.26 -12.05
CA HIS A 58 -0.78 -9.13 -13.15
C HIS A 58 -1.66 -10.39 -13.21
N ASP A 59 -1.69 -11.05 -14.37
CA ASP A 59 -2.51 -12.24 -14.55
C ASP A 59 -1.79 -13.52 -14.15
N THR A 60 -0.46 -13.54 -14.18
CA THR A 60 0.33 -14.74 -13.90
C THR A 60 1.37 -14.52 -12.80
N TYR A 61 1.79 -15.61 -12.16
CA TYR A 61 2.90 -15.56 -11.20
C TYR A 61 4.20 -15.09 -11.87
N ALA A 62 4.47 -15.52 -13.10
CA ALA A 62 5.66 -15.12 -13.84
C ALA A 62 5.73 -13.62 -14.09
N ASP A 63 4.59 -12.97 -14.31
CA ASP A 63 4.53 -11.50 -14.47
C ASP A 63 4.81 -10.78 -13.15
N TYR A 64 4.29 -11.29 -12.02
CA TYR A 64 4.65 -10.76 -10.69
C TYR A 64 6.15 -10.90 -10.39
N VAL A 65 6.75 -12.04 -10.71
CA VAL A 65 8.20 -12.25 -10.55
C VAL A 65 8.97 -11.26 -11.42
N LYS A 66 8.61 -11.14 -12.69
CA LYS A 66 9.27 -10.23 -13.63
C LYS A 66 9.20 -8.77 -13.18
N ASP A 67 8.06 -8.33 -12.62
CA ASP A 67 7.92 -7.00 -12.02
C ASP A 67 8.79 -6.87 -10.76
N PHE A 68 8.64 -7.78 -9.80
CA PHE A 68 9.25 -7.66 -8.47
C PHE A 68 10.77 -7.86 -8.45
N GLU A 69 11.35 -8.47 -9.47
CA GLU A 69 12.78 -8.59 -9.67
C GLU A 69 13.37 -7.43 -10.48
N SER A 70 12.53 -6.56 -11.02
CA SER A 70 13.01 -5.39 -11.77
C SER A 70 13.48 -4.27 -10.82
N SER A 71 14.42 -3.44 -11.29
CA SER A 71 14.89 -2.27 -10.54
C SER A 71 13.82 -1.20 -10.31
N GLY A 72 12.73 -1.23 -11.09
CA GLY A 72 11.56 -0.36 -10.99
C GLY A 72 10.33 -1.11 -10.50
N SER A 73 10.49 -2.11 -9.62
CA SER A 73 9.39 -2.91 -9.10
C SER A 73 8.22 -2.06 -8.64
N THR A 74 7.03 -2.39 -9.14
CA THR A 74 5.80 -1.70 -8.73
C THR A 74 5.30 -2.16 -7.37
N CYS A 75 5.72 -3.31 -6.87
CA CYS A 75 5.14 -3.98 -5.70
C CYS A 75 3.60 -4.10 -5.75
N CYS A 76 3.04 -4.25 -6.96
CA CYS A 76 1.62 -4.10 -7.24
C CYS A 76 0.75 -5.03 -6.38
N GLY A 77 -0.09 -4.43 -5.52
CA GLY A 77 -0.99 -5.13 -4.61
C GLY A 77 -0.32 -5.78 -3.39
N ALA A 78 1.00 -5.78 -3.30
CA ALA A 78 1.73 -6.54 -2.29
C ALA A 78 1.69 -5.94 -0.88
N PHE A 79 1.80 -6.80 0.12
CA PHE A 79 2.15 -6.44 1.48
C PHE A 79 3.64 -6.14 1.55
N VAL A 80 4.00 -4.95 2.01
CA VAL A 80 5.35 -4.40 2.00
C VAL A 80 5.92 -4.35 3.41
N GLY A 81 7.18 -4.80 3.55
CA GLY A 81 7.97 -4.87 4.77
C GLY A 81 9.34 -5.53 4.47
N ARG A 82 10.30 -5.63 5.46
CA ARG A 82 10.11 -5.17 6.86
C ARG A 82 9.87 -3.68 7.00
N TYR A 83 10.33 -2.88 6.06
CA TYR A 83 10.22 -1.44 6.12
C TYR A 83 9.62 -0.88 4.83
N ALA A 84 8.39 -0.41 4.92
CA ALA A 84 7.69 0.24 3.83
C ALA A 84 8.33 1.59 3.52
N ASN A 85 8.42 1.92 2.23
CA ASN A 85 9.09 3.09 1.71
C ASN A 85 10.61 3.07 2.00
N ARG A 86 11.28 4.21 2.03
CA ARG A 86 12.75 4.30 2.05
C ARG A 86 13.34 4.34 3.45
N ILE A 87 14.55 3.78 3.56
CA ILE A 87 15.53 4.04 4.63
C ILE A 87 16.71 4.72 3.98
N GLU A 88 16.95 5.96 4.39
CA GLU A 88 18.01 6.81 3.83
C GLU A 88 19.39 6.19 4.04
N ASN A 89 20.24 6.23 2.98
CA ASN A 89 21.58 5.63 2.94
C ASN A 89 21.61 4.13 3.28
N ALA A 90 20.45 3.45 3.26
CA ALA A 90 20.31 2.03 3.60
C ALA A 90 20.91 1.68 4.98
N VAL A 91 20.86 2.61 5.96
CA VAL A 91 21.44 2.43 7.29
C VAL A 91 20.48 2.91 8.38
N PHE A 92 20.46 2.19 9.51
CA PHE A 92 19.69 2.62 10.67
C PHE A 92 20.35 2.19 11.99
N ASN A 93 19.93 2.83 13.08
CA ASN A 93 20.38 2.50 14.42
C ASN A 93 19.20 1.99 15.26
N VAL A 94 19.41 0.86 15.96
CA VAL A 94 18.45 0.34 16.94
C VAL A 94 19.20 -0.43 18.04
N GLY A 95 18.76 -0.29 19.28
CA GLY A 95 19.40 -0.98 20.42
C GLY A 95 20.89 -0.63 20.62
N GLY A 96 21.32 0.56 20.19
CA GLY A 96 22.73 1.01 20.27
C GLY A 96 23.66 0.39 19.22
N LYS A 97 23.11 -0.30 18.21
CA LYS A 97 23.87 -0.89 17.12
C LYS A 97 23.45 -0.27 15.78
N THR A 98 24.40 -0.15 14.86
CA THR A 98 24.20 0.28 13.47
C THR A 98 24.05 -0.94 12.59
N TYR A 99 23.05 -0.89 11.71
CA TYR A 99 22.74 -1.94 10.72
C TYR A 99 22.81 -1.35 9.33
N GLN A 100 23.54 -2.04 8.45
CA GLN A 100 23.66 -1.72 7.02
C GLN A 100 22.74 -2.66 6.24
N LEU A 101 21.86 -2.09 5.41
CA LEU A 101 20.97 -2.81 4.51
C LEU A 101 21.53 -2.82 3.10
N GLU A 102 20.94 -3.65 2.23
CA GLU A 102 21.16 -3.56 0.79
C GLU A 102 20.61 -2.25 0.24
N ALA A 103 21.41 -1.53 -0.53
CA ALA A 103 21.01 -0.34 -1.27
C ALA A 103 20.38 -0.75 -2.60
N ASN A 104 19.06 -0.95 -2.60
CA ASN A 104 18.29 -1.41 -3.76
C ASN A 104 17.56 -0.28 -4.52
N ASN A 105 17.70 0.97 -4.06
CA ASN A 105 17.13 2.17 -4.69
C ASN A 105 18.12 3.34 -4.61
N GLY A 106 19.07 3.38 -5.56
CA GLY A 106 20.22 4.27 -5.48
C GLY A 106 21.06 3.92 -4.25
N LYS A 107 21.29 4.90 -3.35
CA LYS A 107 21.97 4.65 -2.07
C LYS A 107 21.02 4.21 -0.93
N ASN A 108 19.70 4.18 -1.18
CA ASN A 108 18.68 3.95 -0.18
C ASN A 108 18.19 2.50 -0.22
N HIS A 109 17.61 2.03 0.88
CA HIS A 109 16.84 0.79 0.90
C HIS A 109 15.36 1.11 0.71
N LEU A 110 14.65 0.34 -0.13
CA LEU A 110 13.24 0.53 -0.45
C LEU A 110 12.47 -0.79 -0.32
N HIS A 111 11.36 -0.77 0.43
CA HIS A 111 10.32 -1.80 0.54
C HIS A 111 10.70 -3.16 1.13
N GLY A 112 11.91 -3.71 0.89
CA GLY A 112 12.32 -5.02 1.37
C GLY A 112 11.72 -6.20 0.59
N THR A 113 11.74 -7.40 1.18
CA THR A 113 11.46 -8.68 0.49
C THR A 113 10.08 -9.26 0.75
N PHE A 114 9.25 -8.70 1.63
CA PHE A 114 7.93 -9.24 1.93
C PHE A 114 7.02 -9.40 0.69
N PRO A 115 7.10 -8.55 -0.35
CA PRO A 115 6.37 -8.76 -1.60
C PRO A 115 6.65 -10.09 -2.31
N ARG A 116 7.82 -10.69 -2.05
CA ARG A 116 8.27 -11.95 -2.68
C ARG A 116 8.19 -13.17 -1.76
N LYS A 117 7.65 -13.02 -0.55
CA LYS A 117 7.56 -14.08 0.45
C LYS A 117 6.30 -14.91 0.25
N LEU A 118 6.39 -16.22 0.51
CA LEU A 118 5.23 -17.10 0.62
C LEU A 118 4.68 -17.08 2.04
N TYR A 119 3.36 -17.19 2.15
CA TYR A 119 2.63 -17.19 3.41
C TYR A 119 1.77 -18.46 3.52
N GLU A 120 1.73 -19.04 4.70
CA GLU A 120 0.75 -20.06 5.05
C GLU A 120 -0.62 -19.42 5.21
N VAL A 121 -1.67 -20.09 4.72
CA VAL A 121 -3.02 -19.54 4.69
C VAL A 121 -4.00 -20.38 5.52
N LYS A 122 -4.78 -19.68 6.33
CA LYS A 122 -5.93 -20.25 7.08
C LYS A 122 -7.15 -19.39 6.84
N THR A 123 -8.32 -20.01 6.75
CA THR A 123 -9.60 -19.33 6.59
C THR A 123 -10.52 -19.64 7.75
N PHE A 124 -11.16 -18.63 8.33
CA PHE A 124 -12.17 -18.80 9.39
C PHE A 124 -13.13 -17.61 9.42
N GLY A 125 -14.42 -17.90 9.50
CA GLY A 125 -15.47 -16.88 9.54
C GLY A 125 -15.46 -16.02 8.26
N ASP A 126 -15.09 -14.75 8.39
CA ASP A 126 -14.94 -13.73 7.32
C ASP A 126 -13.46 -13.36 7.07
N THR A 127 -12.54 -14.15 7.63
CA THR A 127 -11.12 -13.84 7.73
C THR A 127 -10.26 -14.79 6.90
N LEU A 128 -9.39 -14.22 6.06
CA LEU A 128 -8.23 -14.87 5.47
C LEU A 128 -7.01 -14.48 6.29
N LEU A 129 -6.38 -15.43 6.96
CA LEU A 129 -5.17 -15.26 7.75
C LEU A 129 -3.98 -15.78 6.94
N LEU A 130 -2.95 -14.93 6.76
CA LEU A 130 -1.69 -15.27 6.12
C LEU A 130 -0.56 -15.11 7.15
N GLU A 131 0.25 -16.15 7.33
CA GLU A 131 1.33 -16.19 8.31
C GLU A 131 2.66 -16.55 7.65
N ALA A 132 3.73 -15.92 8.09
CA ALA A 132 5.09 -16.21 7.68
C ALA A 132 6.08 -15.83 8.78
N GLU A 133 7.31 -16.31 8.63
CA GLU A 133 8.45 -15.88 9.42
C GLU A 133 9.46 -15.14 8.53
N SER A 134 10.23 -14.25 9.17
CA SER A 134 11.35 -13.54 8.54
C SER A 134 12.55 -13.72 9.46
N PRO A 135 13.57 -14.50 9.07
CA PRO A 135 14.69 -14.85 9.95
C PRO A 135 15.57 -13.64 10.27
N ASP A 136 16.31 -13.74 11.38
CA ASP A 136 17.36 -12.78 11.73
C ASP A 136 18.33 -12.60 10.57
N GLY A 137 18.65 -11.35 10.24
CA GLY A 137 19.55 -11.01 9.14
C GLY A 137 18.89 -10.95 7.76
N GLU A 138 17.61 -11.33 7.59
CA GLU A 138 16.91 -11.15 6.31
C GLU A 138 16.89 -9.66 5.92
N ASP A 139 17.32 -9.33 4.68
CA ASP A 139 17.54 -7.96 4.18
C ASP A 139 18.52 -7.12 5.04
N GLY A 140 19.28 -7.72 5.96
CA GLY A 140 20.16 -7.03 6.90
C GLY A 140 19.48 -6.56 8.20
N PHE A 141 18.20 -6.84 8.40
CA PHE A 141 17.48 -6.47 9.62
C PHE A 141 17.67 -7.49 10.75
N PRO A 142 17.83 -7.03 12.01
CA PRO A 142 17.97 -7.90 13.17
C PRO A 142 16.63 -8.51 13.60
N GLY A 143 16.70 -9.68 14.21
CA GLY A 143 15.64 -10.40 14.87
C GLY A 143 14.79 -11.29 13.97
N ASN A 144 14.34 -12.41 14.54
CA ASN A 144 13.37 -13.28 13.91
C ASN A 144 11.97 -12.68 14.07
N LEU A 145 11.29 -12.46 12.94
CA LEU A 145 9.93 -11.95 12.96
C LEU A 145 8.91 -13.07 12.77
N LYS A 146 7.82 -13.01 13.55
CA LYS A 146 6.58 -13.71 13.25
C LYS A 146 5.58 -12.71 12.68
N ILE A 147 5.11 -12.98 11.47
CA ILE A 147 4.27 -12.08 10.68
C ILE A 147 2.87 -12.69 10.57
N SER A 148 1.85 -11.88 10.79
CA SER A 148 0.45 -12.26 10.59
C SER A 148 -0.28 -11.12 9.90
N VAL A 149 -0.86 -11.41 8.74
CA VAL A 149 -1.69 -10.50 7.93
C VAL A 149 -3.10 -11.09 7.87
N ARG A 150 -4.10 -10.30 8.22
CA ARG A 150 -5.51 -10.69 8.12
C ARG A 150 -6.24 -9.82 7.14
N TYR A 151 -6.91 -10.44 6.19
CA TYR A 151 -7.87 -9.79 5.32
C TYR A 151 -9.27 -10.19 5.77
N ILE A 152 -10.07 -9.21 6.19
CA ILE A 152 -11.42 -9.40 6.73
C ILE A 152 -12.39 -8.66 5.82
N LEU A 153 -13.31 -9.39 5.21
CA LEU A 153 -14.32 -8.78 4.32
C LEU A 153 -15.64 -8.66 5.06
N THR A 154 -15.99 -7.43 5.45
CA THR A 154 -17.19 -7.16 6.23
C THR A 154 -18.46 -7.15 5.37
N GLU A 155 -19.64 -7.33 5.98
CA GLU A 155 -20.92 -7.33 5.27
C GLU A 155 -21.29 -5.95 4.70
N ASP A 156 -20.71 -4.86 5.20
CA ASP A 156 -20.92 -3.49 4.78
C ASP A 156 -19.91 -3.01 3.72
N ASN A 157 -19.39 -3.94 2.92
CA ASN A 157 -18.47 -3.72 1.80
C ASN A 157 -17.17 -3.02 2.22
N ALA A 158 -16.57 -3.45 3.34
CA ALA A 158 -15.24 -3.02 3.72
C ALA A 158 -14.25 -4.19 3.75
N LEU A 159 -13.08 -3.98 3.16
CA LEU A 159 -11.90 -4.82 3.33
C LEU A 159 -11.04 -4.22 4.43
N ARG A 160 -10.94 -4.94 5.55
CA ARG A 160 -10.03 -4.58 6.63
C ARG A 160 -8.77 -5.43 6.55
N MET A 161 -7.63 -4.78 6.63
CA MET A 161 -6.30 -5.37 6.67
C MET A 161 -5.70 -5.15 8.06
N ASP A 162 -5.48 -6.23 8.82
CA ASP A 162 -4.85 -6.19 10.13
C ASP A 162 -3.45 -6.79 10.04
N TYR A 163 -2.45 -6.04 10.47
CA TYR A 163 -1.06 -6.47 10.53
C TYR A 163 -0.63 -6.69 11.98
N ARG A 164 0.02 -7.80 12.25
CA ARG A 164 0.62 -8.11 13.53
C ARG A 164 2.00 -8.72 13.31
N VAL A 165 3.01 -8.11 13.93
CA VAL A 165 4.40 -8.58 13.86
C VAL A 165 5.02 -8.55 15.24
N SER A 166 5.76 -9.60 15.60
CA SER A 166 6.58 -9.66 16.80
C SER A 166 8.02 -10.03 16.43
N SER A 167 8.98 -9.57 17.22
CA SER A 167 10.41 -9.84 17.06
C SER A 167 11.01 -10.35 18.37
N ASP A 168 11.99 -11.26 18.28
CA ASP A 168 12.78 -11.72 19.44
C ASP A 168 13.97 -10.81 19.75
N ALA A 169 14.29 -9.85 18.87
CA ALA A 169 15.31 -8.82 19.07
C ALA A 169 14.75 -7.42 18.77
N ASP A 170 15.48 -6.39 19.23
CA ASP A 170 15.18 -5.00 18.86
C ASP A 170 15.39 -4.82 17.36
N THR A 171 14.39 -4.29 16.66
CA THR A 171 14.41 -4.02 15.22
C THR A 171 13.60 -2.79 14.88
N ILE A 172 13.47 -2.45 13.61
CA ILE A 172 12.53 -1.44 13.11
C ILE A 172 11.46 -2.11 12.23
N ILE A 173 10.26 -1.53 12.22
CA ILE A 173 9.15 -2.06 11.44
C ILE A 173 8.30 -0.93 10.86
N ASN A 174 8.02 -0.97 9.57
CA ASN A 174 7.05 -0.14 8.90
C ASN A 174 6.36 -0.97 7.84
N LEU A 175 5.05 -1.09 7.90
CA LEU A 175 4.27 -2.02 7.06
C LEU A 175 3.20 -1.26 6.30
N THR A 176 2.98 -1.66 5.05
CA THR A 176 1.88 -1.14 4.23
C THR A 176 1.38 -2.18 3.24
N ASN A 177 0.35 -1.86 2.48
CA ASN A 177 -0.05 -2.58 1.27
C ASN A 177 0.03 -1.62 0.07
N HIS A 178 0.64 -2.08 -1.01
CA HIS A 178 0.94 -1.28 -2.20
C HIS A 178 -0.10 -1.49 -3.32
N THR A 179 -1.38 -1.52 -2.97
CA THR A 179 -2.45 -1.61 -3.97
C THR A 179 -2.56 -0.31 -4.77
N TYR A 180 -2.53 -0.44 -6.10
CA TYR A 180 -2.85 0.66 -7.01
C TYR A 180 -4.33 0.61 -7.35
N PHE A 181 -5.05 1.68 -7.01
CA PHE A 181 -6.48 1.82 -7.28
C PHE A 181 -6.72 2.51 -8.61
N ASN A 182 -7.71 2.03 -9.35
CA ASN A 182 -8.33 2.70 -10.48
C ASN A 182 -9.84 2.45 -10.42
N LEU A 183 -10.59 3.41 -9.88
CA LEU A 183 -12.03 3.26 -9.64
C LEU A 183 -12.85 3.27 -10.95
N ASP A 184 -12.22 3.59 -12.09
CA ASP A 184 -12.83 3.48 -13.41
C ASP A 184 -12.72 2.06 -14.00
N GLY A 185 -11.87 1.20 -13.41
CA GLY A 185 -11.55 -0.14 -13.91
C GLY A 185 -10.58 -0.14 -15.09
N GLY A 186 -9.98 1.00 -15.44
CA GLY A 186 -9.00 1.13 -16.53
C GLY A 186 -8.80 2.57 -16.99
N GLY A 187 -7.84 2.78 -17.91
CA GLY A 187 -7.40 4.11 -18.31
C GLY A 187 -6.55 4.79 -17.23
N ASP A 188 -6.44 6.13 -17.28
CA ASP A 188 -5.74 6.91 -16.27
C ASP A 188 -6.66 7.30 -15.11
N VAL A 189 -6.05 7.72 -13.98
CA VAL A 189 -6.77 8.13 -12.78
C VAL A 189 -6.89 9.64 -12.61
N LEU A 190 -6.46 10.43 -13.59
CA LEU A 190 -6.34 11.88 -13.47
C LEU A 190 -7.69 12.57 -13.25
N GLY A 191 -8.78 12.02 -13.82
CA GLY A 191 -10.14 12.51 -13.64
C GLY A 191 -10.80 12.08 -12.34
N GLN A 192 -10.26 11.08 -11.63
CA GLN A 192 -10.82 10.59 -10.37
C GLN A 192 -10.59 11.61 -9.25
N LYS A 193 -11.61 11.78 -8.40
CA LYS A 193 -11.55 12.73 -7.28
C LYS A 193 -10.89 12.09 -6.07
N LEU A 194 -9.98 12.82 -5.46
CA LEU A 194 -9.31 12.42 -4.21
C LEU A 194 -9.42 13.53 -3.17
N ARG A 195 -9.72 13.13 -1.94
CA ARG A 195 -9.62 13.95 -0.73
C ARG A 195 -8.67 13.26 0.24
N ILE A 196 -7.72 14.00 0.83
CA ILE A 196 -6.84 13.53 1.88
C ILE A 196 -7.09 14.39 3.13
N TYR A 197 -7.35 13.73 4.26
CA TYR A 197 -7.59 14.38 5.55
C TYR A 197 -6.26 14.65 6.25
N ALA A 198 -5.47 15.53 5.65
CA ALA A 198 -4.16 15.95 6.10
C ALA A 198 -3.95 17.43 5.82
N SER A 199 -3.53 18.18 6.82
CA SER A 199 -3.19 19.60 6.70
C SER A 199 -1.72 19.84 6.37
N ARG A 200 -0.89 18.79 6.43
CA ARG A 200 0.56 18.84 6.23
C ARG A 200 1.05 17.61 5.46
N TYR A 201 2.20 17.75 4.83
CA TYR A 201 2.90 16.66 4.13
C TYR A 201 4.40 16.74 4.44
N LEU A 202 5.13 15.65 4.20
CA LEU A 202 6.58 15.62 4.31
C LEU A 202 7.19 16.15 3.01
N GLU A 203 8.06 17.14 3.12
CA GLU A 203 8.87 17.61 2.01
C GLU A 203 9.84 16.51 1.58
N ALA A 204 9.91 16.22 0.28
CA ALA A 204 10.82 15.24 -0.29
C ALA A 204 12.04 15.92 -0.94
N ASN A 205 13.18 15.22 -0.94
CA ASN A 205 14.35 15.58 -1.74
C ASN A 205 14.34 14.85 -3.10
N ASN A 206 15.34 15.08 -3.93
CA ASN A 206 15.46 14.47 -5.26
C ASN A 206 15.56 12.93 -5.27
N GLU A 207 15.80 12.32 -4.12
CA GLU A 207 15.82 10.87 -3.94
C GLU A 207 14.49 10.34 -3.38
N THR A 208 13.45 11.20 -3.33
CA THR A 208 12.16 10.91 -2.72
C THR A 208 12.23 10.51 -1.23
N CYS A 209 13.32 10.88 -0.54
CA CYS A 209 13.42 10.80 0.91
C CYS A 209 12.91 12.10 1.55
N PRO A 210 12.20 12.04 2.70
CA PRO A 210 11.86 13.23 3.45
C PRO A 210 13.11 14.01 3.90
N THR A 211 13.00 15.35 3.84
CA THR A 211 14.06 16.25 4.32
C THR A 211 14.04 16.47 5.84
N GLY A 212 13.00 15.95 6.53
CA GLY A 212 12.68 16.25 7.91
C GLY A 212 11.61 17.36 8.04
N ASN A 213 11.44 18.20 7.04
CA ASN A 213 10.46 19.28 7.07
C ASN A 213 9.04 18.76 6.88
N ILE A 214 8.12 19.25 7.71
CA ILE A 214 6.68 18.99 7.63
C ILE A 214 6.01 20.29 7.19
N LEU A 215 5.60 20.35 5.93
CA LEU A 215 5.08 21.57 5.31
C LEU A 215 3.55 21.59 5.27
N PRO A 216 2.89 22.79 5.31
CA PRO A 216 1.46 22.91 5.12
C PRO A 216 1.07 22.61 3.67
N VAL A 217 -0.08 21.96 3.48
CA VAL A 217 -0.64 21.74 2.13
C VAL A 217 -1.31 22.98 1.56
N ALA A 218 -1.74 23.91 2.41
CA ALA A 218 -2.53 25.09 2.04
C ALA A 218 -1.82 25.95 0.99
N GLY A 219 -2.52 26.30 -0.09
CA GLY A 219 -1.98 27.14 -1.16
C GLY A 219 -1.00 26.43 -2.10
N THR A 220 -0.88 25.09 -2.01
CA THR A 220 0.00 24.29 -2.86
C THR A 220 -0.78 23.23 -3.65
N PRO A 221 -0.19 22.64 -4.71
CA PRO A 221 -0.74 21.47 -5.39
C PRO A 221 -1.01 20.27 -4.48
N MET A 222 -0.38 20.22 -3.28
CA MET A 222 -0.58 19.16 -2.28
C MET A 222 -1.92 19.29 -1.53
N ASP A 223 -2.71 20.35 -1.72
CA ASP A 223 -3.97 20.55 -0.99
C ASP A 223 -5.12 19.72 -1.56
N PHE A 224 -5.34 18.55 -0.95
CA PHE A 224 -6.47 17.66 -1.21
C PHE A 224 -7.59 17.74 -0.18
N ARG A 225 -7.56 18.70 0.77
CA ARG A 225 -8.53 18.77 1.89
C ARG A 225 -9.96 18.99 1.44
N ALA A 226 -10.19 19.77 0.38
CA ALA A 226 -11.52 20.02 -0.16
C ALA A 226 -11.99 18.92 -1.14
N GLY A 227 -11.11 18.00 -1.52
CA GLY A 227 -11.32 17.06 -2.62
C GLY A 227 -11.16 17.71 -3.99
N LYS A 228 -10.42 17.05 -4.88
CA LYS A 228 -10.15 17.52 -6.24
C LYS A 228 -9.83 16.36 -7.17
N PRO A 229 -9.97 16.52 -8.50
CA PRO A 229 -9.38 15.57 -9.46
C PRO A 229 -7.88 15.41 -9.23
N ILE A 230 -7.38 14.18 -9.30
CA ILE A 230 -5.94 13.87 -9.09
C ILE A 230 -5.08 14.69 -10.06
N GLY A 231 -5.49 14.78 -11.33
CA GLY A 231 -4.75 15.49 -12.36
C GLY A 231 -4.83 17.01 -12.32
N ARG A 232 -5.71 17.63 -11.48
CA ARG A 232 -5.99 19.07 -11.53
C ARG A 232 -4.73 19.95 -11.43
N ASP A 233 -3.83 19.59 -10.53
CA ASP A 233 -2.64 20.40 -10.23
C ASP A 233 -1.33 19.63 -10.46
N ILE A 234 -1.39 18.51 -11.21
CA ILE A 234 -0.26 17.58 -11.36
C ILE A 234 0.87 18.18 -12.21
N ASP A 235 0.53 19.06 -13.16
CA ASP A 235 1.45 19.66 -14.14
C ASP A 235 1.57 21.18 -13.97
N THR A 236 1.70 21.65 -12.73
CA THR A 236 1.82 23.09 -12.42
C THR A 236 3.26 23.58 -12.36
N GLY A 237 4.25 22.70 -12.59
CA GLY A 237 5.67 23.02 -12.40
C GLY A 237 6.08 23.16 -10.92
N PHE A 238 5.23 22.68 -9.98
CA PHE A 238 5.57 22.65 -8.56
C PHE A 238 6.74 21.70 -8.31
N SER A 239 7.80 22.18 -7.66
CA SER A 239 9.05 21.44 -7.52
C SER A 239 8.87 20.05 -6.91
N GLN A 240 8.00 19.92 -5.92
CA GLN A 240 7.75 18.63 -5.26
C GLN A 240 7.09 17.62 -6.22
N THR A 241 6.15 18.01 -7.07
CA THR A 241 5.56 17.09 -8.06
C THR A 241 6.51 16.83 -9.23
N THR A 242 7.28 17.82 -9.67
CA THR A 242 8.22 17.69 -10.78
C THR A 242 9.35 16.71 -10.47
N MET A 243 9.95 16.80 -9.28
CA MET A 243 11.12 15.98 -8.90
C MET A 243 10.82 14.47 -8.78
N VAL A 244 9.56 14.10 -8.56
CA VAL A 244 9.14 12.69 -8.41
C VAL A 244 8.52 12.12 -9.70
N GLY A 245 8.90 12.65 -10.86
CA GLY A 245 8.47 12.14 -12.16
C GLY A 245 7.20 12.78 -12.71
N GLY A 246 6.81 13.97 -12.22
CA GLY A 246 5.63 14.71 -12.67
C GLY A 246 4.34 14.09 -12.11
N GLY A 247 4.20 14.03 -10.80
CA GLY A 247 3.03 13.49 -10.11
C GLY A 247 3.19 13.61 -8.60
N TYR A 248 2.43 12.82 -7.86
CA TYR A 248 2.57 12.76 -6.42
C TYR A 248 3.35 11.49 -6.03
N ASP A 249 4.25 11.61 -5.07
CA ASP A 249 4.92 10.52 -4.36
C ASP A 249 5.34 11.03 -2.98
N HIS A 250 4.34 11.38 -2.15
CA HIS A 250 4.56 12.09 -0.89
C HIS A 250 3.75 11.50 0.25
N CYS A 251 4.34 11.53 1.46
CA CYS A 251 3.67 11.15 2.67
C CYS A 251 2.91 12.33 3.27
N PHE A 252 1.61 12.20 3.39
CA PHE A 252 0.72 13.14 4.06
C PHE A 252 0.58 12.79 5.52
N VAL A 253 0.69 13.80 6.39
CA VAL A 253 0.52 13.66 7.85
C VAL A 253 -0.97 13.67 8.17
N ILE A 254 -1.50 12.53 8.58
CA ILE A 254 -2.95 12.37 8.81
C ILE A 254 -3.40 13.22 10.00
N ASP A 255 -4.44 14.04 9.79
CA ASP A 255 -5.11 14.79 10.84
C ASP A 255 -5.94 13.83 11.70
N ARG A 256 -5.40 13.45 12.87
CA ARG A 256 -6.00 12.43 13.74
C ARG A 256 -6.95 13.07 14.75
N GLY A 257 -8.17 12.55 14.84
CA GLY A 257 -9.06 12.86 15.94
C GLY A 257 -8.54 12.32 17.28
N ARG A 258 -8.75 13.05 18.38
CA ARG A 258 -8.38 12.58 19.72
C ARG A 258 -9.15 11.29 20.06
N GLY A 259 -8.42 10.26 20.47
CA GLY A 259 -9.00 8.98 20.93
C GLY A 259 -9.58 8.08 19.84
N ALA A 260 -9.43 8.41 18.55
CA ALA A 260 -9.91 7.55 17.48
C ALA A 260 -9.07 6.27 17.36
N SER A 261 -9.73 5.11 17.34
CA SER A 261 -9.09 3.82 17.09
C SER A 261 -8.56 3.70 15.65
N GLN A 262 -9.26 4.30 14.69
CA GLN A 262 -8.84 4.53 13.31
C GLN A 262 -9.22 5.95 12.91
N SER A 263 -8.45 6.58 12.02
CA SER A 263 -8.76 7.87 11.42
C SER A 263 -9.14 7.69 9.95
N LEU A 264 -10.17 8.40 9.49
CA LEU A 264 -10.42 8.56 8.05
C LEU A 264 -9.28 9.38 7.48
N CYS A 265 -8.47 8.78 6.59
CA CYS A 265 -7.31 9.43 6.02
C CYS A 265 -7.51 9.86 4.57
N ALA A 266 -8.34 9.14 3.82
CA ALA A 266 -8.61 9.50 2.43
C ALA A 266 -10.02 9.08 1.98
N TRP A 267 -10.49 9.75 0.94
CA TRP A 267 -11.69 9.40 0.18
C TRP A 267 -11.38 9.59 -1.31
N ALA A 268 -11.77 8.62 -2.11
CA ALA A 268 -11.63 8.69 -3.56
C ALA A 268 -12.95 8.34 -4.24
N SER A 269 -13.21 8.89 -5.43
CA SER A 269 -14.38 8.53 -6.23
C SER A 269 -14.18 8.67 -7.73
N SER A 270 -14.94 7.86 -8.48
CA SER A 270 -15.09 7.94 -9.92
C SER A 270 -16.49 8.42 -10.28
N ASP A 271 -16.57 9.44 -11.13
CA ASP A 271 -17.84 9.88 -11.71
C ASP A 271 -18.32 8.94 -12.83
N LYS A 272 -17.40 8.13 -13.43
CA LYS A 272 -17.74 7.18 -14.51
C LYS A 272 -18.49 5.95 -14.00
N THR A 273 -17.96 5.33 -12.95
CA THR A 273 -18.53 4.09 -12.37
C THR A 273 -19.50 4.35 -11.22
N GLY A 274 -19.45 5.56 -10.61
CA GLY A 274 -20.15 5.89 -9.39
C GLY A 274 -19.60 5.18 -8.17
N ILE A 275 -18.41 4.58 -8.26
CA ILE A 275 -17.71 3.95 -7.14
C ILE A 275 -17.03 5.02 -6.31
N SER A 276 -17.11 4.88 -4.99
CA SER A 276 -16.28 5.64 -4.06
C SER A 276 -15.66 4.73 -3.00
N MET A 277 -14.51 5.15 -2.48
CA MET A 277 -13.75 4.43 -1.47
C MET A 277 -13.38 5.38 -0.33
N LYS A 278 -13.58 4.95 0.93
CA LYS A 278 -13.02 5.59 2.12
C LYS A 278 -11.93 4.73 2.70
N VAL A 279 -10.83 5.37 3.09
CA VAL A 279 -9.66 4.73 3.70
C VAL A 279 -9.54 5.17 5.14
N TYR A 280 -9.58 4.21 6.06
CA TYR A 280 -9.37 4.43 7.48
C TYR A 280 -8.10 3.70 7.93
N THR A 281 -7.34 4.28 8.87
CA THR A 281 -6.10 3.66 9.33
C THR A 281 -5.73 4.05 10.76
N THR A 282 -4.91 3.19 11.38
CA THR A 282 -4.21 3.49 12.65
C THR A 282 -2.86 4.17 12.44
N GLN A 283 -2.38 4.25 11.20
CA GLN A 283 -1.07 4.77 10.86
C GLN A 283 -1.01 6.31 10.92
N PRO A 284 0.17 6.91 11.18
CA PRO A 284 0.33 8.37 11.28
C PRO A 284 0.34 9.07 9.92
N GLY A 285 0.68 8.37 8.84
CA GLY A 285 0.82 8.90 7.49
C GLY A 285 0.13 8.07 6.43
N VAL A 286 -0.09 8.70 5.29
CA VAL A 286 -0.52 8.05 4.05
C VAL A 286 0.32 8.58 2.90
N GLN A 287 1.03 7.67 2.22
CA GLN A 287 1.72 7.98 0.97
C GLN A 287 0.70 8.03 -0.15
N LEU A 288 0.66 9.11 -0.89
CA LEU A 288 -0.02 9.19 -2.18
C LEU A 288 1.03 9.01 -3.27
N TYR A 289 0.92 7.93 -4.05
CA TYR A 289 1.70 7.73 -5.26
C TYR A 289 0.76 7.61 -6.46
N THR A 290 1.00 8.40 -7.50
CA THR A 290 0.11 8.49 -8.67
C THR A 290 0.56 7.62 -9.85
N GLY A 291 1.40 6.62 -9.60
CA GLY A 291 1.84 5.70 -10.65
C GLY A 291 2.71 6.39 -11.72
N ASN A 292 3.60 7.29 -11.30
CA ASN A 292 4.40 8.16 -12.16
C ASN A 292 5.32 7.39 -13.12
N PHE A 293 5.68 6.14 -12.75
CA PHE A 293 6.60 5.27 -13.48
C PHE A 293 6.00 3.91 -13.84
N LEU A 294 4.68 3.73 -13.76
CA LEU A 294 4.04 2.44 -14.08
C LEU A 294 4.29 1.96 -15.51
N GLN A 295 4.51 2.87 -16.46
CA GLN A 295 4.86 2.54 -17.85
C GLN A 295 6.22 1.83 -17.98
N ASP A 296 7.08 1.94 -16.96
CA ASP A 296 8.41 1.31 -16.96
C ASP A 296 8.36 -0.13 -16.40
N CYS A 297 7.19 -0.59 -15.95
CA CYS A 297 7.00 -1.98 -15.51
C CYS A 297 7.27 -2.95 -16.67
N PRO A 298 8.20 -3.90 -16.52
CA PRO A 298 8.56 -4.81 -17.61
C PRO A 298 7.49 -5.89 -17.87
N ALA A 299 6.58 -6.10 -16.92
CA ALA A 299 5.51 -7.08 -17.01
C ALA A 299 4.19 -6.44 -17.47
N PRO A 300 3.37 -7.13 -18.27
CA PRO A 300 2.06 -6.64 -18.62
C PRO A 300 1.14 -6.62 -17.40
N GLY A 301 0.22 -5.66 -17.36
CA GLY A 301 -0.89 -5.68 -16.45
C GLY A 301 -1.95 -6.71 -16.82
N LYS A 302 -3.08 -6.69 -16.11
CA LYS A 302 -4.23 -7.59 -16.37
C LYS A 302 -4.72 -7.48 -17.81
N GLY A 303 -5.16 -8.63 -18.36
CA GLY A 303 -5.57 -8.74 -19.75
C GLY A 303 -4.44 -8.61 -20.75
N GLY A 304 -3.17 -8.71 -20.32
CA GLY A 304 -1.99 -8.55 -21.16
C GLY A 304 -1.72 -7.10 -21.58
N VAL A 305 -2.40 -6.11 -21.00
CA VAL A 305 -2.26 -4.70 -21.38
C VAL A 305 -1.05 -4.11 -20.64
N PRO A 306 -0.13 -3.40 -21.36
CA PRO A 306 0.97 -2.70 -20.69
C PRO A 306 0.46 -1.71 -19.64
N MET A 307 1.18 -1.63 -18.52
CA MET A 307 0.88 -0.58 -17.53
C MET A 307 1.22 0.80 -18.11
N GLN A 308 0.46 1.80 -17.71
CA GLN A 308 0.65 3.16 -18.23
C GLN A 308 0.87 4.15 -17.09
N LYS A 309 1.58 5.24 -17.37
CA LYS A 309 1.72 6.37 -16.46
C LYS A 309 0.34 6.83 -15.98
N TYR A 310 0.19 7.03 -14.68
CA TYR A 310 -1.08 7.38 -14.03
C TYR A 310 -2.21 6.35 -14.21
N GLY A 311 -1.89 5.10 -14.56
CA GLY A 311 -2.90 4.04 -14.69
C GLY A 311 -3.52 3.61 -13.36
N GLY A 312 -2.90 3.96 -12.24
CA GLY A 312 -3.40 3.71 -10.89
C GLY A 312 -2.78 4.66 -9.87
N PHE A 313 -3.43 4.85 -8.72
CA PHE A 313 -2.87 5.55 -7.58
C PHE A 313 -2.81 4.66 -6.36
N ALA A 314 -1.73 4.75 -5.57
CA ALA A 314 -1.61 4.06 -4.29
C ALA A 314 -1.88 5.01 -3.11
N LEU A 315 -2.50 4.47 -2.06
CA LEU A 315 -2.70 5.11 -0.77
C LEU A 315 -2.10 4.21 0.31
N GLU A 316 -0.80 4.34 0.51
CA GLU A 316 -0.03 3.49 1.41
C GLU A 316 -0.07 4.05 2.83
N THR A 317 -0.91 3.47 3.66
CA THR A 317 -0.99 3.87 5.08
C THR A 317 0.17 3.27 5.85
N GLN A 318 1.03 4.12 6.42
CA GLN A 318 2.32 3.71 6.99
C GLN A 318 2.84 4.71 8.04
N HIS A 319 3.95 4.38 8.69
CA HIS A 319 4.79 5.37 9.35
C HIS A 319 5.52 6.22 8.29
N PHE A 320 6.10 7.34 8.73
CA PHE A 320 6.78 8.24 7.81
C PHE A 320 8.01 7.54 7.19
N PRO A 321 8.27 7.73 5.88
CA PRO A 321 9.50 7.25 5.27
C PRO A 321 10.73 7.79 6.00
N CYS A 322 11.84 7.07 5.96
CA CYS A 322 13.12 7.44 6.56
C CYS A 322 13.07 7.79 8.08
N SER A 323 12.00 7.37 8.82
CA SER A 323 11.87 7.66 10.24
C SER A 323 13.11 7.32 11.10
N PRO A 324 13.91 6.27 10.80
CA PRO A 324 15.13 6.01 11.56
C PRO A 324 16.18 7.13 11.50
N SER A 325 16.17 7.97 10.45
CA SER A 325 17.09 9.12 10.28
C SER A 325 16.51 10.41 10.88
N HIS A 326 15.24 10.41 11.29
CA HIS A 326 14.52 11.59 11.77
C HIS A 326 13.92 11.35 13.16
N PRO A 327 14.65 11.66 14.26
CA PRO A 327 14.16 11.43 15.62
C PRO A 327 12.84 12.16 15.97
N GLU A 328 12.52 13.23 15.25
CA GLU A 328 11.27 14.00 15.38
C GLU A 328 10.05 13.29 14.77
N PHE A 329 10.26 12.25 13.94
CA PHE A 329 9.19 11.46 13.36
C PHE A 329 8.68 10.38 14.33
N PRO A 330 7.45 9.89 14.16
CA PRO A 330 6.97 8.75 14.94
C PRO A 330 7.92 7.56 14.85
N SER A 331 8.33 7.02 16.00
CA SER A 331 9.30 5.92 16.06
C SER A 331 8.78 4.65 15.40
N THR A 332 9.64 4.01 14.61
CA THR A 332 9.42 2.70 13.99
C THR A 332 10.11 1.56 14.73
N ALA A 333 10.74 1.84 15.87
CA ALA A 333 11.44 0.83 16.68
C ALA A 333 10.45 -0.20 17.27
N LEU A 334 10.72 -1.47 17.06
CA LEU A 334 10.03 -2.60 17.67
C LEU A 334 10.99 -3.28 18.65
N ARG A 335 10.70 -3.17 19.95
CA ARG A 335 11.52 -3.79 21.01
C ARG A 335 11.29 -5.30 21.06
N ALA A 336 12.33 -6.04 21.44
CA ALA A 336 12.28 -7.48 21.65
C ALA A 336 11.07 -7.90 22.52
N GLY A 337 10.34 -8.92 22.08
CA GLY A 337 9.13 -9.43 22.75
C GLY A 337 7.89 -8.53 22.64
N LYS A 338 7.97 -7.35 22.05
CA LYS A 338 6.80 -6.50 21.80
C LYS A 338 6.12 -6.87 20.48
N VAL A 339 4.88 -6.44 20.35
CA VAL A 339 4.06 -6.72 19.17
C VAL A 339 3.67 -5.40 18.52
N PHE A 340 4.10 -5.22 17.27
CA PHE A 340 3.56 -4.18 16.38
C PHE A 340 2.15 -4.57 15.92
N ARG A 341 1.25 -3.59 15.89
CA ARG A 341 -0.11 -3.74 15.37
C ARG A 341 -0.48 -2.53 14.54
N ALA A 342 -1.01 -2.79 13.36
CA ALA A 342 -1.58 -1.76 12.49
C ALA A 342 -2.81 -2.31 11.78
N ASN A 343 -3.71 -1.42 11.39
CA ASN A 343 -4.80 -1.80 10.53
C ASN A 343 -5.18 -0.67 9.57
N THR A 344 -5.71 -1.09 8.42
CA THR A 344 -6.26 -0.22 7.38
C THR A 344 -7.57 -0.82 6.90
N THR A 345 -8.57 0.02 6.70
CA THR A 345 -9.88 -0.40 6.21
C THR A 345 -10.24 0.38 4.95
N LEU A 346 -10.50 -0.34 3.87
CA LEU A 346 -10.99 0.17 2.59
C LEU A 346 -12.49 -0.09 2.53
N ARG A 347 -13.31 0.94 2.55
CA ARG A 347 -14.77 0.80 2.48
C ARG A 347 -15.30 1.34 1.17
N PHE A 348 -15.98 0.50 0.42
CA PHE A 348 -16.50 0.80 -0.91
C PHE A 348 -18.00 1.12 -0.88
N PHE A 349 -18.40 2.06 -1.73
CA PHE A 349 -19.77 2.50 -1.91
C PHE A 349 -20.06 2.65 -3.41
N THR A 350 -21.33 2.46 -3.79
CA THR A 350 -21.82 2.69 -5.16
C THR A 350 -23.14 3.46 -5.16
N GLY A 351 -23.35 4.31 -6.17
CA GLY A 351 -24.59 5.08 -6.34
C GLY A 351 -24.74 6.23 -5.35
N LYS A 352 -26.01 6.59 -5.00
CA LYS A 352 -26.34 7.75 -4.14
C LYS A 352 -25.83 7.67 -2.69
N GLN A 353 -25.24 6.54 -2.29
CA GLN A 353 -24.56 6.41 -0.99
C GLN A 353 -23.16 7.06 -0.98
N CYS A 354 -22.69 7.58 -2.12
CA CYS A 354 -21.59 8.52 -2.16
C CYS A 354 -21.98 9.74 -1.30
N GLY A 355 -21.63 9.73 -0.03
CA GLY A 355 -21.85 10.87 0.85
C GLY A 355 -21.29 12.12 0.17
N LYS A 356 -22.07 13.18 0.10
CA LYS A 356 -21.61 14.50 -0.34
C LYS A 356 -20.30 14.82 0.38
N LEU A 357 -19.32 15.30 -0.37
CA LEU A 357 -18.06 15.86 0.13
C LEU A 357 -18.28 16.79 1.32
#